data_88783eb4a46624443dfd67e7cbc39615
#
_entry.id   88783eb4a46624443dfd67e7cbc39615
#
_cell.length_a   1.000
_cell.length_b   1.000
_cell.length_c   1.000
_cell.angle_alpha   90.00
_cell.angle_beta   90.00
_cell.angle_gamma   90.00
#
_symmetry.space_group_name_H-M   'P 1'
#
loop_
_entity.id
_entity.type
_entity.pdbx_description
1 polymer ?
#
loop_
_entity_poly.entity_id
_entity_poly.type
_entity_poly.pdbx_seq_one_letter_code
_entity_poly.pdbx_strand_id
1 'polypeptide(L)'
;SFMISDGESLPFKANSFDVVYSNGVLHHTPDTQRAIDEVHRVLRPGGTAKVMLYHRNSLNYWMEIVLRRGILGAEYLRGRTSEEIMSRVIEFSDHEARPLVKVYSRGQARELFRQFKEISVDVEQLTRAELRFLSPLVSASLFTRLAHKIGWNVIITAVK
;
A
#
# COMPACT_ATOMS: atom_id res chain seq x y z
N SER A 1 8.35 -24.60 0.30
CA SER A 1 7.12 -24.96 1.04
C SER A 1 6.24 -23.72 1.16
N PHE A 2 4.93 -23.90 1.09
CA PHE A 2 3.93 -22.86 1.30
C PHE A 2 3.24 -23.12 2.63
N MET A 3 2.85 -22.04 3.33
CA MET A 3 2.14 -22.11 4.59
C MET A 3 1.04 -21.04 4.60
N ILE A 4 -0.14 -21.39 5.07
CA ILE A 4 -1.21 -20.43 5.36
C ILE A 4 -1.01 -19.93 6.79
N SER A 5 -0.94 -18.63 6.99
CA SER A 5 -0.78 -18.02 8.31
C SER A 5 -1.43 -16.65 8.39
N ASP A 6 -1.73 -16.21 9.60
CA ASP A 6 -2.16 -14.86 9.88
C ASP A 6 -0.93 -13.91 9.86
N GLY A 7 -1.03 -12.82 9.10
CA GLY A 7 0.03 -11.81 9.03
C GLY A 7 0.26 -11.06 10.35
N GLU A 8 -0.75 -11.02 11.23
CA GLU A 8 -0.70 -10.41 12.55
C GLU A 8 -0.15 -11.35 13.64
N SER A 9 0.11 -12.63 13.28
CA SER A 9 0.65 -13.66 14.18
C SER A 9 1.41 -14.72 13.39
N LEU A 10 2.63 -14.39 12.96
CA LEU A 10 3.44 -15.25 12.13
C LEU A 10 3.96 -16.47 12.90
N PRO A 11 3.83 -17.72 12.39
CA PRO A 11 4.21 -18.94 13.08
C PRO A 11 5.72 -19.22 13.02
N PHE A 12 6.53 -18.18 13.08
CA PHE A 12 7.99 -18.24 13.04
C PHE A 12 8.61 -17.72 14.33
N LYS A 13 9.77 -18.25 14.67
CA LYS A 13 10.57 -17.72 15.80
C LYS A 13 11.08 -16.32 15.49
N ALA A 14 11.31 -15.53 16.53
CA ALA A 14 12.00 -14.25 16.40
C ALA A 14 13.39 -14.44 15.77
N ASN A 15 13.84 -13.44 14.99
CA ASN A 15 15.17 -13.43 14.38
C ASN A 15 15.45 -14.64 13.46
N SER A 16 14.47 -15.03 12.64
CA SER A 16 14.57 -16.22 11.76
C SER A 16 14.92 -15.89 10.32
N PHE A 17 14.67 -14.66 9.87
CA PHE A 17 14.80 -14.28 8.46
C PHE A 17 15.77 -13.12 8.25
N ASP A 18 16.52 -13.15 7.16
CA ASP A 18 17.39 -12.05 6.72
C ASP A 18 16.58 -11.02 5.90
N VAL A 19 15.52 -11.48 5.22
CA VAL A 19 14.66 -10.64 4.39
C VAL A 19 13.21 -11.05 4.58
N VAL A 20 12.33 -10.06 4.73
CA VAL A 20 10.87 -10.21 4.62
C VAL A 20 10.37 -9.35 3.48
N TYR A 21 9.65 -9.96 2.56
CA TYR A 21 9.04 -9.27 1.41
C TYR A 21 7.53 -9.42 1.45
N SER A 22 6.82 -8.30 1.40
CA SER A 22 5.36 -8.26 1.35
C SER A 22 4.91 -7.29 0.26
N ASN A 23 4.17 -7.78 -0.72
CA ASN A 23 3.69 -6.99 -1.84
C ASN A 23 2.16 -7.05 -1.92
N GLY A 24 1.50 -5.95 -1.56
CA GLY A 24 0.05 -5.85 -1.69
C GLY A 24 -0.76 -6.67 -0.67
N VAL A 25 -0.20 -6.97 0.51
CA VAL A 25 -0.84 -7.87 1.50
C VAL A 25 -1.19 -7.15 2.80
N LEU A 26 -0.24 -6.48 3.44
CA LEU A 26 -0.40 -6.01 4.82
C LEU A 26 -1.43 -4.88 4.99
N HIS A 27 -1.80 -4.19 3.94
CA HIS A 27 -2.87 -3.18 4.00
C HIS A 27 -4.29 -3.80 3.98
N HIS A 28 -4.39 -5.12 3.88
CA HIS A 28 -5.64 -5.86 4.00
C HIS A 28 -5.86 -6.46 5.40
N THR A 29 -4.88 -6.33 6.31
CA THR A 29 -5.03 -6.83 7.68
C THR A 29 -5.84 -5.87 8.56
N PRO A 30 -6.64 -6.35 9.53
CA PRO A 30 -7.32 -5.52 10.50
C PRO A 30 -6.38 -4.61 11.28
N ASP A 31 -5.25 -5.13 11.76
CA ASP A 31 -4.21 -4.37 12.48
C ASP A 31 -2.88 -4.38 11.71
N THR A 32 -2.71 -3.40 10.82
CA THR A 32 -1.49 -3.30 10.03
C THR A 32 -0.25 -3.02 10.88
N GLN A 33 -0.38 -2.31 12.00
CA GLN A 33 0.76 -2.08 12.90
C GLN A 33 1.24 -3.41 13.50
N ARG A 34 0.33 -4.23 13.97
CA ARG A 34 0.66 -5.55 14.51
C ARG A 34 1.32 -6.46 13.47
N ALA A 35 0.87 -6.42 12.22
CA ALA A 35 1.52 -7.15 11.14
C ALA A 35 2.96 -6.66 10.88
N ILE A 36 3.21 -5.34 10.94
CA ILE A 36 4.56 -4.78 10.83
C ILE A 36 5.43 -5.14 12.05
N ASP A 37 4.85 -5.18 13.26
CA ASP A 37 5.55 -5.62 14.46
C ASP A 37 5.98 -7.10 14.35
N GLU A 38 5.17 -7.96 13.76
CA GLU A 38 5.51 -9.34 13.46
C GLU A 38 6.62 -9.44 12.40
N VAL A 39 6.57 -8.63 11.34
CA VAL A 39 7.67 -8.51 10.37
C VAL A 39 8.98 -8.14 11.08
N HIS A 40 8.95 -7.15 11.95
CA HIS A 40 10.13 -6.77 12.74
C HIS A 40 10.59 -7.91 13.65
N ARG A 41 9.68 -8.57 14.35
CA ARG A 41 9.99 -9.67 15.27
C ARG A 41 10.73 -10.80 14.58
N VAL A 42 10.25 -11.24 13.41
CA VAL A 42 10.84 -12.40 12.70
C VAL A 42 12.13 -12.08 11.96
N LEU A 43 12.39 -10.81 11.64
CA LEU A 43 13.67 -10.40 11.04
C LEU A 43 14.82 -10.51 12.06
N ARG A 44 15.98 -10.90 11.59
CA ARG A 44 17.25 -10.85 12.35
C ARG A 44 17.71 -9.40 12.52
N PRO A 45 18.51 -9.08 13.53
CA PRO A 45 19.24 -7.81 13.58
C PRO A 45 20.02 -7.57 12.29
N GLY A 46 19.84 -6.41 11.63
CA GLY A 46 20.39 -6.10 10.31
C GLY A 46 19.59 -6.69 9.13
N GLY A 47 18.55 -7.46 9.38
CA GLY A 47 17.65 -7.97 8.33
C GLY A 47 16.77 -6.86 7.74
N THR A 48 16.32 -7.06 6.51
CA THR A 48 15.61 -6.06 5.71
C THR A 48 14.16 -6.46 5.46
N ALA A 49 13.24 -5.54 5.74
CA ALA A 49 11.86 -5.62 5.26
C ALA A 49 11.71 -4.82 3.97
N LYS A 50 11.01 -5.37 2.97
CA LYS A 50 10.53 -4.62 1.81
C LYS A 50 9.03 -4.83 1.69
N VAL A 51 8.26 -3.75 1.92
CA VAL A 51 6.80 -3.80 2.00
C VAL A 51 6.18 -2.79 1.04
N MET A 52 5.19 -3.22 0.27
CA MET A 52 4.37 -2.36 -0.58
C MET A 52 2.98 -2.19 0.04
N LEU A 53 2.55 -0.92 0.15
CA LEU A 53 1.22 -0.50 0.58
C LEU A 53 0.60 0.42 -0.48
N TYR A 54 -0.72 0.60 -0.46
CA TYR A 54 -1.39 1.56 -1.34
C TYR A 54 -1.22 3.00 -0.87
N HIS A 55 -0.97 3.90 -1.84
CA HIS A 55 -0.65 5.30 -1.58
C HIS A 55 -1.90 6.18 -1.56
N ARG A 56 -2.20 6.77 -0.40
CA ARG A 56 -3.36 7.66 -0.19
C ARG A 56 -3.34 8.93 -1.06
N ASN A 57 -2.14 9.44 -1.38
CA ASN A 57 -1.98 10.65 -2.18
C ASN A 57 -1.72 10.35 -3.67
N SER A 58 -2.06 9.15 -4.13
CA SER A 58 -1.91 8.77 -5.54
C SER A 58 -2.94 9.46 -6.43
N LEU A 59 -2.56 9.67 -7.69
CA LEU A 59 -3.47 10.19 -8.71
C LEU A 59 -4.69 9.27 -8.86
N ASN A 60 -4.46 7.96 -8.90
CA ASN A 60 -5.53 6.97 -9.04
C ASN A 60 -6.52 6.99 -7.88
N TYR A 61 -6.04 7.08 -6.63
CA TYR A 61 -6.94 7.19 -5.48
C TYR A 61 -7.85 8.41 -5.58
N TRP A 62 -7.31 9.59 -5.87
CA TRP A 62 -8.08 10.81 -5.94
C TRP A 62 -9.02 10.87 -7.15
N MET A 63 -8.56 10.46 -8.34
CA MET A 63 -9.37 10.53 -9.54
C MET A 63 -10.41 9.41 -9.62
N GLU A 64 -10.03 8.18 -9.31
CA GLU A 64 -10.94 7.02 -9.46
C GLU A 64 -11.84 6.85 -8.24
N ILE A 65 -11.27 6.85 -7.03
CA ILE A 65 -12.02 6.55 -5.81
C ILE A 65 -12.78 7.78 -5.32
N VAL A 66 -12.08 8.90 -5.09
CA VAL A 66 -12.69 10.08 -4.48
C VAL A 66 -13.60 10.80 -5.49
N LEU A 67 -13.06 11.21 -6.64
CA LEU A 67 -13.80 12.03 -7.60
C LEU A 67 -14.83 11.20 -8.37
N ARG A 68 -14.37 10.20 -9.15
CA ARG A 68 -15.26 9.50 -10.08
C ARG A 68 -16.30 8.62 -9.36
N ARG A 69 -15.92 7.85 -8.37
CA ARG A 69 -16.83 6.97 -7.63
C ARG A 69 -17.52 7.70 -6.47
N GLY A 70 -16.74 8.31 -5.58
CA GLY A 70 -17.25 8.95 -4.37
C GLY A 70 -18.19 10.09 -4.66
N ILE A 71 -17.75 11.08 -5.45
CA ILE A 71 -18.51 12.31 -5.72
C ILE A 71 -19.44 12.11 -6.92
N LEU A 72 -18.90 11.91 -8.12
CA LEU A 72 -19.70 11.84 -9.36
C LEU A 72 -20.58 10.58 -9.41
N GLY A 73 -20.15 9.46 -8.85
CA GLY A 73 -20.95 8.25 -8.70
C GLY A 73 -21.90 8.27 -7.50
N ALA A 74 -21.95 9.38 -6.75
CA ALA A 74 -22.79 9.57 -5.57
C ALA A 74 -22.64 8.49 -4.48
N GLU A 75 -21.48 7.81 -4.42
CA GLU A 75 -21.26 6.76 -3.42
C GLU A 75 -21.17 7.33 -2.00
N TYR A 76 -20.59 8.53 -1.83
CA TYR A 76 -20.58 9.23 -0.55
C TYR A 76 -21.98 9.65 -0.10
N LEU A 77 -22.86 10.03 -1.02
CA LEU A 77 -24.26 10.34 -0.70
C LEU A 77 -25.05 9.10 -0.24
N ARG A 78 -24.60 7.90 -0.62
CA ARG A 78 -25.14 6.62 -0.15
C ARG A 78 -24.50 6.17 1.17
N GLY A 79 -23.74 7.04 1.84
CA GLY A 79 -23.10 6.76 3.13
C GLY A 79 -21.88 5.85 3.08
N ARG A 80 -21.28 5.64 1.89
CA ARG A 80 -20.09 4.77 1.74
C ARG A 80 -18.82 5.53 2.02
N THR A 81 -17.87 4.84 2.66
CA THR A 81 -16.51 5.34 2.87
C THR A 81 -15.62 5.09 1.64
N SER A 82 -14.50 5.80 1.53
CA SER A 82 -13.51 5.53 0.48
C SER A 82 -12.95 4.11 0.55
N GLU A 83 -12.81 3.55 1.74
CA GLU A 83 -12.33 2.18 1.96
C GLU A 83 -13.33 1.15 1.43
N GLU A 84 -14.63 1.35 1.66
CA GLU A 84 -15.69 0.50 1.10
C GLU A 84 -15.76 0.60 -0.43
N ILE A 85 -15.56 1.80 -0.99
CA ILE A 85 -15.50 1.98 -2.45
C ILE A 85 -14.28 1.24 -3.01
N MET A 86 -13.11 1.35 -2.37
CA MET A 86 -11.89 0.65 -2.79
C MET A 86 -12.05 -0.87 -2.75
N SER A 87 -12.61 -1.39 -1.66
CA SER A 87 -12.89 -2.83 -1.50
C SER A 87 -13.75 -3.41 -2.61
N ARG A 88 -14.61 -2.60 -3.24
CA ARG A 88 -15.49 -3.02 -4.35
C ARG A 88 -14.85 -2.89 -5.73
N VAL A 89 -13.84 -2.04 -5.87
CA VAL A 89 -13.33 -1.60 -7.19
C VAL A 89 -11.97 -2.21 -7.50
N ILE A 90 -11.12 -2.35 -6.48
CA ILE A 90 -9.72 -2.71 -6.66
C ILE A 90 -9.51 -4.22 -6.50
N GLU A 91 -10.22 -4.82 -5.56
CA GLU A 91 -10.08 -6.24 -5.26
C GLU A 91 -11.26 -7.03 -5.85
N PHE A 92 -11.10 -7.50 -7.07
CA PHE A 92 -12.01 -8.51 -7.63
C PHE A 92 -11.69 -9.87 -7.01
N SER A 93 -12.56 -10.35 -6.12
CA SER A 93 -12.55 -11.74 -5.68
C SER A 93 -13.79 -12.44 -6.25
N ASP A 94 -13.58 -13.57 -6.89
CA ASP A 94 -14.65 -14.42 -7.43
C ASP A 94 -15.60 -14.96 -6.34
N HIS A 95 -15.31 -14.70 -5.07
CA HIS A 95 -16.01 -15.27 -3.91
C HIS A 95 -16.82 -14.25 -3.09
N GLU A 96 -17.29 -13.16 -3.67
CA GLU A 96 -18.04 -12.09 -2.96
C GLU A 96 -17.32 -11.51 -1.72
N ALA A 97 -16.12 -11.95 -1.42
CA ALA A 97 -15.31 -11.41 -0.33
C ALA A 97 -14.92 -9.96 -0.64
N ARG A 98 -15.25 -9.08 0.29
CA ARG A 98 -14.85 -7.67 0.22
C ARG A 98 -13.66 -7.47 1.17
N PRO A 99 -12.42 -7.59 0.67
CA PRO A 99 -11.27 -7.43 1.53
C PRO A 99 -11.23 -5.99 2.07
N LEU A 100 -10.79 -5.87 3.30
CA LEU A 100 -10.44 -4.57 3.86
C LEU A 100 -9.31 -3.97 3.01
N VAL A 101 -9.42 -2.70 2.62
CA VAL A 101 -8.37 -2.01 1.85
C VAL A 101 -8.05 -0.69 2.53
N LYS A 102 -6.82 -0.56 3.01
CA LYS A 102 -6.31 0.64 3.63
C LYS A 102 -5.30 1.35 2.71
N VAL A 103 -5.25 2.66 2.82
CA VAL A 103 -4.29 3.50 2.09
C VAL A 103 -3.47 4.34 3.06
N TYR A 104 -2.21 4.57 2.72
CA TYR A 104 -1.26 5.25 3.59
C TYR A 104 -0.59 6.42 2.87
N SER A 105 -0.45 7.54 3.54
CA SER A 105 0.50 8.57 3.10
C SER A 105 1.94 8.11 3.40
N ARG A 106 2.93 8.77 2.78
CA ARG A 106 4.36 8.49 3.07
C ARG A 106 4.69 8.62 4.57
N GLY A 107 4.12 9.64 5.23
CA GLY A 107 4.32 9.87 6.66
C GLY A 107 3.71 8.75 7.51
N GLN A 108 2.48 8.34 7.22
CA GLN A 108 1.82 7.23 7.89
C GLN A 108 2.56 5.90 7.66
N ALA A 109 3.02 5.64 6.43
CA ALA A 109 3.81 4.46 6.13
C ALA A 109 5.13 4.45 6.91
N ARG A 110 5.86 5.59 6.98
CA ARG A 110 7.07 5.70 7.79
C ARG A 110 6.81 5.47 9.28
N GLU A 111 5.69 5.97 9.82
CA GLU A 111 5.32 5.81 11.22
C GLU A 111 5.04 4.35 11.60
N LEU A 112 4.41 3.56 10.71
CA LEU A 112 4.24 2.12 10.92
C LEU A 112 5.58 1.39 11.16
N PHE A 113 6.66 1.87 10.55
CA PHE A 113 7.99 1.26 10.62
C PHE A 113 8.92 1.94 11.63
N ARG A 114 8.42 2.83 12.51
CA ARG A 114 9.24 3.64 13.44
C ARG A 114 10.21 2.85 14.32
N GLN A 115 9.96 1.55 14.54
CA GLN A 115 10.84 0.68 15.32
C GLN A 115 12.08 0.17 14.55
N PHE A 116 12.12 0.37 13.22
CA PHE A 116 13.27 0.03 12.39
C PHE A 116 14.34 1.13 12.44
N LYS A 117 15.61 0.77 12.29
CA LYS A 117 16.75 1.71 12.37
C LYS A 117 16.83 2.62 11.15
N GLU A 118 16.67 2.04 9.97
CA GLU A 118 16.76 2.75 8.70
C GLU A 118 15.45 2.54 7.93
N ILE A 119 14.87 3.62 7.41
CA ILE A 119 13.60 3.57 6.72
C ILE A 119 13.68 4.44 5.47
N SER A 120 13.62 3.82 4.28
CA SER A 120 13.35 4.49 3.01
C SER A 120 11.88 4.31 2.66
N VAL A 121 11.26 5.38 2.15
CA VAL A 121 9.87 5.38 1.70
C VAL A 121 9.82 6.00 0.31
N ASP A 122 9.60 5.16 -0.68
CA ASP A 122 9.53 5.53 -2.08
C ASP A 122 8.09 5.40 -2.60
N VAL A 123 7.75 6.21 -3.60
CA VAL A 123 6.44 6.15 -4.28
C VAL A 123 6.69 5.78 -5.72
N GLU A 124 5.96 4.81 -6.22
CA GLU A 124 6.11 4.27 -7.56
C GLU A 124 4.76 3.95 -8.20
N GLN A 125 4.83 3.47 -9.44
CA GLN A 125 3.69 3.01 -10.23
C GLN A 125 2.70 4.14 -10.57
N LEU A 126 3.14 5.05 -11.42
CA LEU A 126 2.28 5.91 -12.22
C LEU A 126 2.32 5.41 -13.65
N THR A 127 1.17 5.28 -14.29
CA THR A 127 1.09 4.91 -15.70
C THR A 127 0.72 6.12 -16.56
N ARG A 128 1.15 6.13 -17.82
CA ARG A 128 0.74 7.20 -18.75
C ARG A 128 -0.75 7.22 -19.02
N ALA A 129 -1.41 6.07 -18.91
CA ALA A 129 -2.86 5.95 -19.04
C ALA A 129 -3.61 6.72 -17.94
N GLU A 130 -3.08 6.79 -16.73
CA GLU A 130 -3.67 7.56 -15.63
C GLU A 130 -3.64 9.06 -15.88
N LEU A 131 -2.67 9.55 -16.66
CA LEU A 131 -2.60 10.97 -17.07
C LEU A 131 -3.61 11.31 -18.18
N ARG A 132 -4.26 10.32 -18.78
CA ARG A 132 -5.28 10.47 -19.83
C ARG A 132 -4.81 11.42 -20.96
N PHE A 133 -5.60 12.43 -21.28
CA PHE A 133 -5.32 13.43 -22.32
C PHE A 133 -4.10 14.33 -22.02
N LEU A 134 -3.65 14.41 -20.78
CA LEU A 134 -2.42 15.15 -20.41
C LEU A 134 -1.14 14.38 -20.74
N SER A 135 -1.22 13.08 -20.98
CA SER A 135 -0.05 12.22 -21.22
C SER A 135 0.90 12.73 -22.34
N PRO A 136 0.42 13.23 -23.51
CA PRO A 136 1.31 13.75 -24.54
C PRO A 136 2.05 15.03 -24.15
N LEU A 137 1.51 15.79 -23.21
CA LEU A 137 2.08 17.07 -22.76
C LEU A 137 3.15 16.90 -21.67
N VAL A 138 3.27 15.68 -21.11
CA VAL A 138 4.18 15.39 -20.01
C VAL A 138 5.48 14.79 -20.52
N SER A 139 6.59 15.54 -20.37
CA SER A 139 7.93 15.06 -20.71
C SER A 139 8.32 13.83 -19.86
N ALA A 140 9.30 13.04 -20.32
CA ALA A 140 9.77 11.87 -19.60
C ALA A 140 10.30 12.22 -18.20
N SER A 141 11.05 13.30 -18.07
CA SER A 141 11.61 13.75 -16.79
C SER A 141 10.52 14.21 -15.81
N LEU A 142 9.51 14.94 -16.31
CA LEU A 142 8.36 15.32 -15.49
C LEU A 142 7.55 14.11 -15.08
N PHE A 143 7.34 13.15 -15.98
CA PHE A 143 6.64 11.91 -15.68
C PHE A 143 7.31 11.14 -14.53
N THR A 144 8.64 10.97 -14.58
CA THR A 144 9.38 10.30 -13.50
C THR A 144 9.20 11.03 -12.16
N ARG A 145 9.30 12.36 -12.15
CA ARG A 145 9.07 13.15 -10.92
C ARG A 145 7.64 13.00 -10.38
N LEU A 146 6.65 12.93 -11.26
CA LEU A 146 5.25 12.71 -10.88
C LEU A 146 5.06 11.29 -10.32
N ALA A 147 5.67 10.28 -10.94
CA ALA A 147 5.58 8.90 -10.47
C ALA A 147 6.06 8.76 -9.01
N HIS A 148 7.15 9.45 -8.64
CA HIS A 148 7.65 9.48 -7.27
C HIS A 148 6.82 10.33 -6.29
N LYS A 149 5.81 11.06 -6.76
CA LYS A 149 4.93 11.88 -5.89
C LYS A 149 3.52 11.33 -5.77
N ILE A 150 2.95 10.93 -6.89
CA ILE A 150 1.52 10.58 -7.02
C ILE A 150 1.29 9.17 -7.58
N GLY A 151 2.33 8.33 -7.58
CA GLY A 151 2.22 6.92 -7.93
C GLY A 151 1.31 6.16 -6.97
N TRP A 152 0.83 5.00 -7.40
CA TRP A 152 -0.16 4.20 -6.68
C TRP A 152 0.40 3.47 -5.46
N ASN A 153 1.67 3.08 -5.50
CA ASN A 153 2.31 2.29 -4.44
C ASN A 153 3.26 3.13 -3.59
N VAL A 154 3.20 2.92 -2.28
CA VAL A 154 4.26 3.28 -1.34
C VAL A 154 5.09 2.04 -1.07
N ILE A 155 6.38 2.10 -1.37
CA ILE A 155 7.34 1.03 -1.12
C ILE A 155 8.22 1.43 0.05
N ILE A 156 8.20 0.62 1.10
CA ILE A 156 8.99 0.83 2.30
C ILE A 156 10.13 -0.20 2.30
N THR A 157 11.37 0.27 2.40
CA THR A 157 12.53 -0.56 2.69
C THR A 157 13.05 -0.18 4.07
N ALA A 158 13.07 -1.13 4.99
CA ALA A 158 13.41 -0.88 6.37
C ALA A 158 14.37 -1.92 6.93
N VAL A 159 15.38 -1.50 7.71
CA VAL A 159 16.40 -2.37 8.32
C VAL A 159 16.16 -2.45 9.83
N LYS A 160 16.16 -3.67 10.38
CA LYS A 160 15.99 -3.93 11.82
C LYS A 160 17.23 -3.57 12.64
#